data_04418a83bb899bddd54d2ba5387f03b5
#
_entry.id   04418a83bb899bddd54d2ba5387f03b5
#
_cell.length_a   1.000
_cell.length_b   1.000
_cell.length_c   1.000
_cell.angle_alpha   90.00
_cell.angle_beta   90.00
_cell.angle_gamma   90.00
#
_symmetry.space_group_name_H-M   'P 1'
#
loop_
_entity.id
_entity.type
_entity.pdbx_description
1 polymer ?
#
loop_
_entity_poly.entity_id
_entity_poly.type
_entity_poly.pdbx_seq_one_letter_code
_entity_poly.pdbx_strand_id
1 'polypeptide(L)'
;MVKKMKLKFLFLILSLLIFTNKSYAGDLTVNDIKSRQIVVCGTSSDYRSLAYKKNDRLEGFDADICRAFATAIFGNSENFKLVYIKRKNIGKALNSGKIDIMLGHTSLSSNEEVSQNVLPVDTLYYDKQVFVSRIQTKATSMNEFAKNKVCVLKNSNAAIFAKEYNNKHALGFNIIEFPDLAALKEAFYTNRCELASDSEIFINDFVRNIKTDNPTQILPETITYIPIKAYTAGNSTQLNTAFRWIINALKLAYSNGITAQTIETFTSSRSTSIQNLLGINQKSWMSMGLLPEWVKDYINTSGNYMQVMDRNIGKSSKLEIDNPQNELIENGGLLVVQPFI
;
A
#
# COMPACT_ATOMS: atom_id res chain seq x y z
N MET A 1 29.33 59.36 20.08
CA MET A 1 29.43 57.94 20.55
C MET A 1 28.08 57.28 20.78
N VAL A 2 27.07 57.94 21.35
CA VAL A 2 25.75 57.39 21.70
C VAL A 2 24.91 56.96 20.49
N LYS A 3 24.99 57.61 19.31
CA LYS A 3 24.23 57.26 18.10
C LYS A 3 24.69 55.95 17.44
N LYS A 4 25.99 55.63 17.51
CA LYS A 4 26.53 54.35 16.98
C LYS A 4 26.21 53.12 17.87
N MET A 5 25.99 53.37 19.16
CA MET A 5 25.66 52.31 20.11
C MET A 5 24.17 51.89 20.00
N LYS A 6 23.24 52.84 19.76
CA LYS A 6 21.82 52.55 19.52
C LYS A 6 21.59 51.74 18.22
N LEU A 7 22.39 52.02 17.18
CA LEU A 7 22.25 51.30 15.92
C LEU A 7 22.75 49.84 16.01
N LYS A 8 23.83 49.58 16.78
CA LYS A 8 24.31 48.19 17.04
C LYS A 8 23.36 47.36 17.90
N PHE A 9 22.66 48.04 18.86
CA PHE A 9 21.65 47.37 19.70
C PHE A 9 20.37 47.01 18.91
N LEU A 10 19.98 47.88 17.96
CA LEU A 10 18.84 47.63 17.07
C LEU A 10 19.11 46.45 16.09
N PHE A 11 20.35 46.33 15.59
CA PHE A 11 20.78 45.20 14.76
C PHE A 11 20.86 43.88 15.54
N LEU A 12 21.22 43.92 16.83
CA LEU A 12 21.28 42.73 17.68
C LEU A 12 19.87 42.23 18.02
N ILE A 13 18.90 43.10 18.22
CA ILE A 13 17.48 42.74 18.46
C ILE A 13 16.86 42.21 17.17
N LEU A 14 17.16 42.75 16.00
CA LEU A 14 16.64 42.29 14.72
C LEU A 14 17.21 40.93 14.33
N SER A 15 18.46 40.61 14.72
CA SER A 15 19.07 39.27 14.48
C SER A 15 18.51 38.20 15.43
N LEU A 16 18.02 38.53 16.60
CA LEU A 16 17.36 37.58 17.53
C LEU A 16 15.93 37.22 17.09
N LEU A 17 15.27 38.04 16.27
CA LEU A 17 13.91 37.77 15.77
C LEU A 17 13.88 36.80 14.58
N ILE A 18 15.06 36.48 14.00
CA ILE A 18 15.15 35.58 12.82
C ILE A 18 15.31 34.10 13.23
N PHE A 19 15.54 33.77 14.51
CA PHE A 19 15.89 32.42 14.96
C PHE A 19 14.73 31.64 15.66
N THR A 20 13.48 32.05 15.56
CA THR A 20 12.36 31.33 16.21
C THR A 20 11.35 30.73 15.27
N ASN A 21 11.73 30.37 14.07
CA ASN A 21 10.93 29.45 13.27
C ASN A 21 11.57 28.05 13.28
N LYS A 22 11.69 27.43 14.46
CA LYS A 22 11.51 25.99 14.53
C LYS A 22 10.02 25.76 14.26
N SER A 23 9.67 25.68 13.00
CA SER A 23 8.45 25.01 12.60
C SER A 23 8.57 23.58 13.11
N TYR A 24 8.07 23.31 14.32
CA TYR A 24 7.59 21.98 14.61
C TYR A 24 6.56 21.74 13.52
N ALA A 25 6.86 20.85 12.57
CA ALA A 25 5.84 20.34 11.70
C ALA A 25 4.77 19.77 12.64
N GLY A 26 3.68 20.52 12.82
CA GLY A 26 2.54 20.08 13.61
C GLY A 26 2.04 18.77 13.04
N ASP A 27 1.30 18.02 13.82
CA ASP A 27 0.67 16.79 13.36
C ASP A 27 -0.12 17.07 12.09
N LEU A 28 0.20 16.35 11.00
CA LEU A 28 -0.54 16.48 9.75
C LEU A 28 -1.98 16.00 9.98
N THR A 29 -2.95 16.83 9.65
CA THR A 29 -4.38 16.56 9.87
C THR A 29 -5.16 16.54 8.55
N VAL A 30 -6.41 16.08 8.59
CA VAL A 30 -7.34 16.17 7.46
C VAL A 30 -7.57 17.62 7.03
N ASN A 31 -7.54 18.59 8.00
CA ASN A 31 -7.70 20.02 7.69
C ASN A 31 -6.52 20.58 6.88
N ASP A 32 -5.29 20.10 7.12
CA ASP A 32 -4.13 20.48 6.32
C ASP A 32 -4.27 19.99 4.88
N ILE A 33 -4.80 18.78 4.69
CA ILE A 33 -5.11 18.26 3.36
C ILE A 33 -6.21 19.09 2.70
N LYS A 34 -7.27 19.45 3.43
CA LYS A 34 -8.35 20.32 2.92
C LYS A 34 -7.84 21.68 2.46
N SER A 35 -6.93 22.28 3.22
CA SER A 35 -6.37 23.60 2.87
C SER A 35 -5.56 23.56 1.57
N ARG A 36 -4.94 22.43 1.24
CA ARG A 36 -4.19 22.21 -0.01
C ARG A 36 -5.07 21.76 -1.19
N GLN A 37 -6.32 21.40 -0.93
CA GLN A 37 -7.30 20.91 -1.93
C GLN A 37 -6.85 19.66 -2.68
N ILE A 38 -5.93 18.86 -2.12
CA ILE A 38 -5.40 17.66 -2.78
C ILE A 38 -4.86 16.64 -1.77
N VAL A 39 -5.16 15.36 -1.96
CA VAL A 39 -4.50 14.23 -1.27
C VAL A 39 -3.27 13.80 -2.03
N VAL A 40 -2.17 13.59 -1.35
CA VAL A 40 -0.91 13.13 -1.94
C VAL A 40 -0.57 11.73 -1.43
N CYS A 41 -0.78 10.73 -2.27
CA CYS A 41 -0.44 9.35 -1.93
C CYS A 41 0.93 8.96 -2.49
N GLY A 42 1.75 8.33 -1.65
CA GLY A 42 2.97 7.66 -2.07
C GLY A 42 2.66 6.28 -2.65
N THR A 43 3.33 5.93 -3.73
CA THR A 43 3.30 4.59 -4.34
C THR A 43 4.71 4.11 -4.63
N SER A 44 4.91 2.80 -4.81
CA SER A 44 6.22 2.24 -5.09
C SER A 44 6.60 2.37 -6.56
N SER A 45 7.87 2.71 -6.83
CA SER A 45 8.43 2.68 -8.19
C SER A 45 8.61 1.26 -8.73
N ASP A 46 8.64 0.26 -7.83
CA ASP A 46 8.99 -1.11 -8.15
C ASP A 46 7.75 -1.96 -8.53
N TYR A 47 6.55 -1.51 -8.14
CA TYR A 47 5.26 -2.17 -8.38
C TYR A 47 4.34 -1.30 -9.25
N ARG A 48 4.75 -1.07 -10.50
CA ARG A 48 4.05 -0.15 -11.41
C ARG A 48 2.65 -0.63 -11.81
N SER A 49 2.37 -1.92 -11.72
CA SER A 49 1.03 -2.47 -11.94
C SER A 49 -0.02 -1.96 -10.95
N LEU A 50 0.42 -1.50 -9.76
CA LEU A 50 -0.47 -0.97 -8.72
C LEU A 50 -0.79 0.53 -8.87
N ALA A 51 -0.01 1.25 -9.71
CA ALA A 51 -0.22 2.67 -9.98
C ALA A 51 0.38 3.02 -11.35
N TYR A 52 -0.46 3.26 -12.32
CA TYR A 52 -0.04 3.57 -13.70
C TYR A 52 -0.98 4.58 -14.37
N LYS A 53 -0.52 5.17 -15.46
CA LYS A 53 -1.33 6.08 -16.27
C LYS A 53 -1.85 5.35 -17.51
N LYS A 54 -3.17 5.41 -17.75
CA LYS A 54 -3.84 4.89 -18.93
C LYS A 54 -4.83 5.93 -19.43
N ASN A 55 -4.73 6.33 -20.71
CA ASN A 55 -5.59 7.35 -21.31
C ASN A 55 -5.72 8.62 -20.43
N ASP A 56 -4.59 9.13 -19.93
CA ASP A 56 -4.48 10.28 -19.04
C ASP A 56 -5.10 10.11 -17.64
N ARG A 57 -5.70 8.98 -17.33
CA ARG A 57 -6.23 8.65 -16.02
C ARG A 57 -5.23 7.82 -15.22
N LEU A 58 -5.14 8.08 -13.91
CA LEU A 58 -4.40 7.22 -12.99
C LEU A 58 -5.22 5.97 -12.68
N GLU A 59 -4.66 4.80 -12.88
CA GLU A 59 -5.30 3.50 -12.62
C GLU A 59 -4.41 2.64 -11.72
N GLY A 60 -4.98 1.57 -11.18
CA GLY A 60 -4.33 0.63 -10.28
C GLY A 60 -4.89 0.70 -8.86
N PHE A 61 -4.53 -0.31 -8.05
CA PHE A 61 -5.02 -0.43 -6.68
C PHE A 61 -4.72 0.80 -5.82
N ASP A 62 -3.49 1.30 -5.86
CA ASP A 62 -3.09 2.48 -5.10
C ASP A 62 -3.87 3.74 -5.54
N ALA A 63 -4.15 3.87 -6.85
CA ALA A 63 -4.95 4.96 -7.37
C ALA A 63 -6.40 4.91 -6.84
N ASP A 64 -7.00 3.72 -6.82
CA ASP A 64 -8.37 3.56 -6.34
C ASP A 64 -8.49 3.78 -4.82
N ILE A 65 -7.52 3.33 -4.04
CA ILE A 65 -7.49 3.65 -2.60
C ILE A 65 -7.28 5.16 -2.38
N CYS A 66 -6.41 5.82 -3.15
CA CYS A 66 -6.22 7.26 -3.06
C CYS A 66 -7.48 8.05 -3.47
N ARG A 67 -8.26 7.56 -4.46
CA ARG A 67 -9.58 8.09 -4.80
C ARG A 67 -10.56 8.03 -3.63
N ALA A 68 -10.54 6.93 -2.87
CA ALA A 68 -11.41 6.82 -1.69
C ALA A 68 -11.09 7.92 -0.67
N PHE A 69 -9.81 8.22 -0.43
CA PHE A 69 -9.40 9.32 0.45
C PHE A 69 -9.84 10.68 -0.10
N ALA A 70 -9.66 10.92 -1.40
CA ALA A 70 -10.09 12.16 -2.04
C ALA A 70 -11.63 12.34 -1.99
N THR A 71 -12.38 11.27 -2.25
CA THR A 71 -13.84 11.29 -2.13
C THR A 71 -14.27 11.58 -0.70
N ALA A 72 -13.65 10.92 0.29
CA ALA A 72 -13.99 11.10 1.70
C ALA A 72 -13.72 12.52 2.21
N ILE A 73 -12.69 13.19 1.69
CA ILE A 73 -12.26 14.51 2.16
C ILE A 73 -12.92 15.63 1.36
N PHE A 74 -13.11 15.46 0.04
CA PHE A 74 -13.53 16.54 -0.86
C PHE A 74 -14.85 16.29 -1.61
N GLY A 75 -15.38 15.06 -1.61
CA GLY A 75 -16.49 14.67 -2.49
C GLY A 75 -16.08 14.58 -3.97
N ASN A 76 -14.79 14.71 -4.27
CA ASN A 76 -14.25 14.65 -5.63
C ASN A 76 -13.12 13.61 -5.68
N SER A 77 -13.38 12.51 -6.38
CA SER A 77 -12.47 11.38 -6.50
C SER A 77 -11.15 11.69 -7.22
N GLU A 78 -11.07 12.77 -7.97
CA GLU A 78 -9.87 13.13 -8.75
C GLU A 78 -8.99 14.16 -8.02
N ASN A 79 -9.37 14.65 -6.82
CA ASN A 79 -8.55 15.55 -6.03
C ASN A 79 -7.39 14.84 -5.31
N PHE A 80 -6.62 14.07 -6.07
CA PHE A 80 -5.44 13.38 -5.58
C PHE A 80 -4.29 13.38 -6.59
N LYS A 81 -3.10 13.07 -6.09
CA LYS A 81 -1.94 12.74 -6.93
C LYS A 81 -1.16 11.57 -6.35
N LEU A 82 -0.48 10.83 -7.22
CA LEU A 82 0.45 9.77 -6.85
C LEU A 82 1.89 10.26 -6.99
N VAL A 83 2.73 9.90 -6.01
CA VAL A 83 4.17 10.20 -6.01
C VAL A 83 4.94 8.92 -5.80
N TYR A 84 5.82 8.59 -6.75
CA TYR A 84 6.67 7.41 -6.61
C TYR A 84 7.74 7.60 -5.55
N ILE A 85 7.78 6.71 -4.58
CA ILE A 85 8.68 6.75 -3.42
C ILE A 85 9.51 5.46 -3.38
N LYS A 86 10.82 5.59 -3.25
CA LYS A 86 11.70 4.46 -2.96
C LYS A 86 11.58 4.06 -1.49
N ARG A 87 11.58 2.75 -1.17
CA ARG A 87 11.44 2.21 0.19
C ARG A 87 12.25 2.96 1.26
N LYS A 88 13.52 3.21 1.02
CA LYS A 88 14.42 3.92 1.95
C LYS A 88 14.05 5.38 2.24
N ASN A 89 13.15 5.97 1.45
CA ASN A 89 12.75 7.38 1.55
C ASN A 89 11.31 7.55 2.07
N ILE A 90 10.63 6.48 2.47
CA ILE A 90 9.21 6.52 2.91
C ILE A 90 9.07 7.46 4.10
N GLY A 91 9.83 7.22 5.17
CA GLY A 91 9.76 8.06 6.37
C GLY A 91 10.09 9.53 6.10
N LYS A 92 11.14 9.80 5.27
CA LYS A 92 11.47 11.18 4.88
C LYS A 92 10.32 11.85 4.13
N ALA A 93 9.66 11.13 3.22
CA ALA A 93 8.56 11.68 2.43
C ALA A 93 7.32 11.97 3.28
N LEU A 94 6.97 11.07 4.20
CA LEU A 94 5.86 11.23 5.13
C LEU A 94 6.11 12.34 6.15
N ASN A 95 7.25 12.29 6.86
CA ASN A 95 7.56 13.26 7.92
C ASN A 95 7.83 14.68 7.41
N SER A 96 8.12 14.85 6.10
CA SER A 96 8.23 16.17 5.46
C SER A 96 6.93 16.69 4.86
N GLY A 97 5.82 15.93 4.92
CA GLY A 97 4.56 16.28 4.27
C GLY A 97 4.61 16.25 2.74
N LYS A 98 5.62 15.60 2.14
CA LYS A 98 5.70 15.40 0.68
C LYS A 98 4.59 14.46 0.20
N ILE A 99 4.20 13.50 1.03
CA ILE A 99 3.06 12.62 0.86
C ILE A 99 2.28 12.54 2.18
N ASP A 100 0.98 12.32 2.11
CA ASP A 100 0.09 12.20 3.27
C ASP A 100 0.02 10.76 3.78
N ILE A 101 0.10 9.82 2.87
CA ILE A 101 0.04 8.39 3.12
C ILE A 101 0.92 7.64 2.12
N MET A 102 1.59 6.61 2.57
CA MET A 102 2.28 5.64 1.71
C MET A 102 1.41 4.42 1.51
N LEU A 103 1.17 4.06 0.26
CA LEU A 103 0.51 2.83 -0.20
C LEU A 103 1.58 1.87 -0.76
N GLY A 104 1.54 1.54 -2.04
CA GLY A 104 2.67 1.07 -2.85
C GLY A 104 3.32 -0.25 -2.42
N HIS A 105 2.55 -1.33 -2.18
CA HIS A 105 3.09 -2.66 -1.83
C HIS A 105 4.13 -2.60 -0.69
N THR A 106 3.76 -1.95 0.40
CA THR A 106 4.70 -1.67 1.50
C THR A 106 4.43 -2.59 2.70
N SER A 107 5.47 -3.29 3.14
CA SER A 107 5.51 -4.04 4.39
C SER A 107 6.85 -3.76 5.06
N LEU A 108 6.86 -2.82 6.00
CA LEU A 108 8.06 -2.45 6.75
C LEU A 108 8.26 -3.40 7.93
N SER A 109 9.52 -3.71 8.23
CA SER A 109 9.89 -4.39 9.47
C SER A 109 9.74 -3.45 10.67
N SER A 110 9.68 -3.99 11.90
CA SER A 110 9.62 -3.19 13.13
C SER A 110 10.77 -2.17 13.22
N ASN A 111 11.98 -2.56 12.86
CA ASN A 111 13.13 -1.67 12.82
C ASN A 111 12.97 -0.53 11.79
N GLU A 112 12.38 -0.82 10.62
CA GLU A 112 12.11 0.21 9.62
C GLU A 112 11.00 1.15 10.06
N GLU A 113 9.92 0.66 10.67
CA GLU A 113 8.84 1.50 11.20
C GLU A 113 9.38 2.49 12.24
N VAL A 114 10.20 2.01 13.19
CA VAL A 114 10.82 2.86 14.21
C VAL A 114 11.84 3.82 13.61
N SER A 115 12.78 3.34 12.81
CA SER A 115 13.88 4.16 12.28
C SER A 115 13.40 5.21 11.27
N GLN A 116 12.32 4.93 10.55
CA GLN A 116 11.71 5.88 9.61
C GLN A 116 10.64 6.77 10.26
N ASN A 117 10.31 6.56 11.53
CA ASN A 117 9.29 7.28 12.28
C ASN A 117 7.95 7.31 11.53
N VAL A 118 7.37 6.14 11.28
CA VAL A 118 6.10 5.97 10.58
C VAL A 118 5.14 5.11 11.39
N LEU A 119 3.84 5.33 11.18
CA LEU A 119 2.77 4.55 11.81
C LEU A 119 2.04 3.72 10.75
N PRO A 120 1.86 2.41 10.94
CA PRO A 120 0.97 1.62 10.11
C PRO A 120 -0.47 2.10 10.29
N VAL A 121 -1.20 2.20 9.18
CA VAL A 121 -2.62 2.60 9.15
C VAL A 121 -3.51 1.37 9.25
N ASP A 122 -3.41 0.50 8.27
CA ASP A 122 -4.15 -0.77 8.16
C ASP A 122 -3.46 -1.68 7.15
N THR A 123 -3.78 -2.97 7.18
CA THR A 123 -3.45 -3.90 6.11
C THR A 123 -4.36 -3.64 4.92
N LEU A 124 -3.76 -3.25 3.80
CA LEU A 124 -4.49 -3.02 2.55
C LEU A 124 -4.94 -4.36 1.94
N TYR A 125 -4.05 -5.32 1.87
CA TYR A 125 -4.27 -6.69 1.41
C TYR A 125 -3.12 -7.59 1.83
N TYR A 126 -3.28 -8.90 1.66
CA TYR A 126 -2.23 -9.89 1.85
C TYR A 126 -1.70 -10.34 0.49
N ASP A 127 -0.40 -10.21 0.26
CA ASP A 127 0.29 -10.82 -0.87
C ASP A 127 0.95 -12.13 -0.43
N LYS A 128 1.31 -12.96 -1.38
CA LYS A 128 2.06 -14.20 -1.15
C LYS A 128 3.48 -14.03 -1.65
N GLN A 129 4.44 -14.60 -0.93
CA GLN A 129 5.74 -14.87 -1.52
C GLN A 129 5.74 -16.25 -2.16
N VAL A 130 6.20 -16.33 -3.39
CA VAL A 130 6.21 -17.52 -4.21
C VAL A 130 7.57 -17.76 -4.86
N PHE A 131 7.75 -18.96 -5.41
CA PHE A 131 8.84 -19.25 -6.33
C PHE A 131 8.32 -19.26 -7.76
N VAL A 132 9.15 -18.80 -8.70
CA VAL A 132 8.96 -18.97 -10.14
C VAL A 132 10.11 -19.79 -10.71
N SER A 133 9.77 -20.80 -11.52
CA SER A 133 10.74 -21.62 -12.27
C SER A 133 10.75 -21.21 -13.74
N ARG A 134 11.94 -21.24 -14.36
CA ARG A 134 12.10 -21.13 -15.82
C ARG A 134 11.80 -22.42 -16.57
N ILE A 135 11.81 -23.53 -15.86
CA ILE A 135 11.57 -24.84 -16.44
C ILE A 135 10.11 -25.18 -16.15
N GLN A 136 9.31 -25.32 -17.20
CA GLN A 136 8.01 -25.93 -17.06
C GLN A 136 8.21 -27.40 -16.67
N THR A 137 7.85 -27.70 -15.46
CA THR A 137 7.93 -29.06 -14.93
C THR A 137 6.54 -29.42 -14.40
N LYS A 138 6.31 -30.74 -14.33
CA LYS A 138 5.14 -31.26 -13.60
C LYS A 138 5.46 -31.40 -12.09
N ALA A 139 6.43 -30.60 -11.59
CA ALA A 139 6.85 -30.67 -10.21
C ALA A 139 5.64 -30.46 -9.28
N THR A 140 5.49 -31.37 -8.35
CA THR A 140 4.44 -31.38 -7.35
C THR A 140 4.97 -31.01 -5.96
N SER A 141 6.30 -30.86 -5.83
CA SER A 141 6.98 -30.57 -4.58
C SER A 141 8.25 -29.75 -4.80
N MET A 142 8.53 -28.81 -3.90
CA MET A 142 9.77 -28.03 -3.88
C MET A 142 11.03 -28.90 -3.71
N ASN A 143 10.92 -30.14 -3.22
CA ASN A 143 12.04 -31.08 -3.14
C ASN A 143 12.65 -31.41 -4.50
N GLU A 144 11.87 -31.34 -5.57
CA GLU A 144 12.35 -31.57 -6.95
C GLU A 144 13.32 -30.46 -7.41
N PHE A 145 13.31 -29.31 -6.75
CA PHE A 145 14.23 -28.20 -6.98
C PHE A 145 15.38 -28.14 -5.97
N ALA A 146 15.53 -29.14 -5.10
CA ALA A 146 16.61 -29.17 -4.11
C ALA A 146 17.98 -28.90 -4.76
N LYS A 147 18.83 -28.14 -4.06
CA LYS A 147 20.18 -27.70 -4.49
C LYS A 147 20.21 -26.73 -5.69
N ASN A 148 19.07 -26.29 -6.23
CA ASN A 148 19.03 -25.34 -7.31
C ASN A 148 19.43 -23.93 -6.83
N LYS A 149 19.79 -23.06 -7.78
CA LYS A 149 20.07 -21.64 -7.53
C LYS A 149 18.77 -20.85 -7.53
N VAL A 150 18.61 -20.01 -6.50
CA VAL A 150 17.45 -19.13 -6.34
C VAL A 150 17.90 -17.67 -6.37
N CYS A 151 17.45 -16.91 -7.37
CA CYS A 151 17.66 -15.47 -7.45
C CYS A 151 16.70 -14.72 -6.52
N VAL A 152 17.21 -13.82 -5.71
CA VAL A 152 16.43 -12.94 -4.84
C VAL A 152 17.00 -11.50 -4.87
N LEU A 153 16.17 -10.51 -4.55
CA LEU A 153 16.61 -9.13 -4.41
C LEU A 153 17.36 -8.96 -3.06
N LYS A 154 18.55 -8.38 -3.11
CA LYS A 154 19.37 -8.13 -1.92
C LYS A 154 18.67 -7.20 -0.93
N ASN A 155 18.80 -7.49 0.35
CA ASN A 155 18.20 -6.71 1.45
C ASN A 155 16.65 -6.59 1.34
N SER A 156 15.99 -7.57 0.70
CA SER A 156 14.53 -7.65 0.63
C SER A 156 13.99 -8.64 1.64
N ASN A 157 12.72 -8.50 1.98
CA ASN A 157 11.99 -9.52 2.74
C ASN A 157 12.00 -10.87 1.99
N ALA A 158 11.95 -10.83 0.66
CA ALA A 158 11.99 -12.03 -0.18
C ALA A 158 13.28 -12.85 0.05
N ALA A 159 14.44 -12.18 0.18
CA ALA A 159 15.70 -12.87 0.49
C ALA A 159 15.68 -13.53 1.87
N ILE A 160 15.08 -12.86 2.86
CA ILE A 160 14.96 -13.40 4.23
C ILE A 160 14.07 -14.64 4.22
N PHE A 161 12.87 -14.52 3.70
CA PHE A 161 11.89 -15.63 3.70
C PHE A 161 12.33 -16.81 2.84
N ALA A 162 13.00 -16.57 1.69
CA ALA A 162 13.56 -17.66 0.89
C ALA A 162 14.64 -18.45 1.65
N LYS A 163 15.50 -17.76 2.43
CA LYS A 163 16.50 -18.40 3.29
C LYS A 163 15.85 -19.19 4.44
N GLU A 164 14.86 -18.62 5.10
CA GLU A 164 14.12 -19.30 6.17
C GLU A 164 13.39 -20.55 5.64
N TYR A 165 12.74 -20.44 4.49
CA TYR A 165 12.09 -21.57 3.83
C TYR A 165 13.08 -22.68 3.47
N ASN A 166 14.22 -22.31 2.88
CA ASN A 166 15.31 -23.25 2.56
C ASN A 166 15.80 -24.00 3.81
N ASN A 167 16.03 -23.27 4.90
CA ASN A 167 16.50 -23.85 6.17
C ASN A 167 15.44 -24.77 6.78
N LYS A 168 14.18 -24.33 6.83
CA LYS A 168 13.07 -25.09 7.39
C LYS A 168 12.83 -26.42 6.69
N HIS A 169 12.98 -26.44 5.37
CA HIS A 169 12.70 -27.60 4.53
C HIS A 169 13.95 -28.36 4.10
N ALA A 170 15.15 -27.93 4.55
CA ALA A 170 16.45 -28.54 4.25
C ALA A 170 16.69 -28.77 2.73
N LEU A 171 16.27 -27.81 1.90
CA LEU A 171 16.31 -27.94 0.43
C LEU A 171 17.71 -27.76 -0.17
N GLY A 172 18.64 -27.15 0.58
CA GLY A 172 20.00 -26.91 0.12
C GLY A 172 20.11 -25.91 -1.02
N PHE A 173 19.16 -24.99 -1.16
CA PHE A 173 19.19 -23.94 -2.18
C PHE A 173 20.46 -23.10 -2.11
N ASN A 174 21.05 -22.81 -3.27
CA ASN A 174 22.09 -21.78 -3.42
C ASN A 174 21.40 -20.43 -3.70
N ILE A 175 21.18 -19.62 -2.65
CA ILE A 175 20.51 -18.32 -2.76
C ILE A 175 21.50 -17.27 -3.22
N ILE A 176 21.21 -16.65 -4.38
CA ILE A 176 22.03 -15.61 -5.02
C ILE A 176 21.28 -14.28 -4.93
N GLU A 177 21.90 -13.32 -4.24
CA GLU A 177 21.33 -11.98 -4.04
C GLU A 177 21.81 -11.00 -5.13
N PHE A 178 20.85 -10.25 -5.72
CA PHE A 178 21.10 -9.24 -6.74
C PHE A 178 20.82 -7.83 -6.20
N PRO A 179 21.61 -6.81 -6.63
CA PRO A 179 21.54 -5.46 -6.06
C PRO A 179 20.25 -4.72 -6.42
N ASP A 180 19.65 -5.06 -7.54
CA ASP A 180 18.43 -4.45 -8.06
C ASP A 180 17.62 -5.44 -8.92
N LEU A 181 16.39 -5.03 -9.26
CA LEU A 181 15.46 -5.85 -10.02
C LEU A 181 15.90 -6.10 -11.46
N ALA A 182 16.63 -5.18 -12.08
CA ALA A 182 17.11 -5.36 -13.46
C ALA A 182 18.16 -6.47 -13.50
N ALA A 183 19.12 -6.45 -12.57
CA ALA A 183 20.12 -7.50 -12.44
C ALA A 183 19.52 -8.87 -12.07
N LEU A 184 18.50 -8.90 -11.20
CA LEU A 184 17.77 -10.13 -10.87
C LEU A 184 17.07 -10.68 -12.11
N LYS A 185 16.34 -9.85 -12.84
CA LYS A 185 15.65 -10.21 -14.07
C LYS A 185 16.63 -10.80 -15.10
N GLU A 186 17.70 -10.09 -15.40
CA GLU A 186 18.73 -10.53 -16.31
C GLU A 186 19.29 -11.90 -15.89
N ALA A 187 19.67 -12.05 -14.61
CA ALA A 187 20.23 -13.30 -14.10
C ALA A 187 19.25 -14.48 -14.25
N PHE A 188 17.98 -14.27 -13.96
CA PHE A 188 16.94 -15.29 -14.11
C PHE A 188 16.77 -15.69 -15.58
N TYR A 189 16.75 -14.71 -16.53
CA TYR A 189 16.59 -15.01 -17.95
C TYR A 189 17.83 -15.57 -18.64
N THR A 190 19.02 -15.23 -18.17
CA THR A 190 20.29 -15.75 -18.69
C THR A 190 20.72 -17.06 -18.06
N ASN A 191 19.84 -17.77 -17.38
CA ASN A 191 20.07 -19.08 -16.79
C ASN A 191 21.10 -19.11 -15.63
N ARG A 192 21.30 -17.96 -14.94
CA ARG A 192 22.16 -17.92 -13.74
C ARG A 192 21.47 -18.54 -12.52
N CYS A 193 20.13 -18.54 -12.50
CA CYS A 193 19.31 -19.21 -11.51
C CYS A 193 18.20 -20.01 -12.18
N GLU A 194 17.88 -21.15 -11.63
CA GLU A 194 16.74 -21.98 -12.03
C GLU A 194 15.42 -21.43 -11.49
N LEU A 195 15.48 -20.84 -10.29
CA LEU A 195 14.34 -20.24 -9.60
C LEU A 195 14.58 -18.76 -9.33
N ALA A 196 13.49 -18.01 -9.19
CA ALA A 196 13.49 -16.72 -8.50
C ALA A 196 12.39 -16.71 -7.45
N SER A 197 12.52 -15.87 -6.42
CA SER A 197 11.49 -15.71 -5.38
C SER A 197 11.27 -14.24 -5.07
N ASP A 198 10.00 -13.84 -5.07
CA ASP A 198 9.52 -12.52 -4.63
C ASP A 198 7.99 -12.62 -4.36
N SER A 199 7.35 -11.48 -4.14
CA SER A 199 5.90 -11.39 -4.02
C SER A 199 5.19 -11.87 -5.30
N GLU A 200 4.01 -12.46 -5.16
CA GLU A 200 3.26 -12.98 -6.30
C GLU A 200 2.87 -11.87 -7.28
N ILE A 201 2.51 -10.68 -6.78
CA ILE A 201 2.23 -9.52 -7.63
C ILE A 201 3.44 -9.14 -8.48
N PHE A 202 4.63 -9.09 -7.87
CA PHE A 202 5.86 -8.79 -8.59
C PHE A 202 6.20 -9.88 -9.61
N ILE A 203 6.13 -11.15 -9.22
CA ILE A 203 6.43 -12.28 -10.09
C ILE A 203 5.47 -12.32 -11.29
N ASN A 204 4.17 -12.09 -11.09
CA ASN A 204 3.22 -12.03 -12.20
C ASN A 204 3.50 -10.88 -13.17
N ASP A 205 3.76 -9.66 -12.65
CA ASP A 205 4.14 -8.52 -13.48
C ASP A 205 5.47 -8.78 -14.22
N PHE A 206 6.42 -9.41 -13.55
CA PHE A 206 7.70 -9.81 -14.09
C PHE A 206 7.58 -10.81 -15.25
N VAL A 207 6.85 -11.91 -15.03
CA VAL A 207 6.69 -13.00 -16.01
C VAL A 207 5.89 -12.55 -17.23
N ARG A 208 4.82 -11.76 -17.05
CA ARG A 208 3.93 -11.33 -18.14
C ARG A 208 4.52 -10.26 -19.05
N ASN A 209 5.43 -9.44 -18.52
CA ASN A 209 6.04 -8.36 -19.28
C ASN A 209 7.23 -8.78 -20.14
N ILE A 210 7.57 -10.07 -20.16
CA ILE A 210 8.72 -10.58 -20.91
C ILE A 210 8.27 -11.48 -22.03
N LYS A 211 8.63 -11.06 -23.25
CA LYS A 211 8.58 -11.91 -24.44
C LYS A 211 9.81 -12.81 -24.41
N THR A 212 9.65 -14.03 -23.92
CA THR A 212 10.70 -15.06 -24.00
C THR A 212 10.10 -16.33 -24.57
N ASP A 213 10.91 -17.08 -25.35
CA ASP A 213 10.57 -18.40 -25.81
C ASP A 213 10.72 -19.45 -24.67
N ASN A 214 11.19 -19.01 -23.49
CA ASN A 214 11.37 -19.87 -22.32
C ASN A 214 10.14 -19.80 -21.44
N PRO A 215 9.35 -20.87 -21.35
CA PRO A 215 8.19 -20.93 -20.48
C PRO A 215 8.61 -20.79 -19.02
N THR A 216 7.82 -20.06 -18.24
CA THR A 216 7.98 -19.90 -16.80
C THR A 216 6.76 -20.47 -16.09
N GLN A 217 6.95 -20.96 -14.88
CA GLN A 217 5.87 -21.47 -14.03
C GLN A 217 6.00 -20.91 -12.63
N ILE A 218 4.94 -20.28 -12.14
CA ILE A 218 4.81 -19.97 -10.71
C ILE A 218 4.47 -21.27 -10.00
N LEU A 219 5.26 -21.60 -8.99
CA LEU A 219 5.07 -22.83 -8.25
C LEU A 219 3.93 -22.69 -7.25
N PRO A 220 3.18 -23.77 -6.95
CA PRO A 220 1.97 -23.69 -6.13
C PRO A 220 2.24 -23.38 -4.66
N GLU A 221 3.47 -23.61 -4.19
CA GLU A 221 3.82 -23.41 -2.79
C GLU A 221 3.87 -21.93 -2.44
N THR A 222 3.17 -21.58 -1.37
CA THR A 222 3.26 -20.27 -0.73
C THR A 222 4.34 -20.33 0.36
N ILE A 223 5.37 -19.48 0.24
CA ILE A 223 6.43 -19.39 1.26
C ILE A 223 5.86 -18.75 2.52
N THR A 224 5.19 -17.62 2.38
CA THR A 224 4.54 -16.88 3.45
C THR A 224 3.50 -15.90 2.89
N TYR A 225 2.57 -15.46 3.74
CA TYR A 225 1.69 -14.33 3.45
C TYR A 225 2.32 -13.04 3.99
N ILE A 226 2.30 -12.00 3.20
CA ILE A 226 2.87 -10.70 3.51
C ILE A 226 1.74 -9.68 3.66
N PRO A 227 1.49 -9.13 4.88
CA PRO A 227 0.53 -8.05 5.05
C PRO A 227 1.08 -6.77 4.40
N ILE A 228 0.45 -6.32 3.34
CA ILE A 228 0.76 -5.05 2.70
C ILE A 228 -0.02 -3.95 3.41
N LYS A 229 0.69 -2.98 3.98
CA LYS A 229 0.13 -1.95 4.84
C LYS A 229 0.24 -0.56 4.22
N ALA A 230 -0.68 0.32 4.61
CA ALA A 230 -0.51 1.75 4.43
C ALA A 230 0.21 2.37 5.63
N TYR A 231 0.91 3.50 5.42
CA TYR A 231 1.66 4.18 6.48
C TYR A 231 1.45 5.70 6.42
N THR A 232 1.40 6.34 7.61
CA THR A 232 1.45 7.79 7.80
C THR A 232 2.72 8.19 8.55
N ALA A 233 2.99 9.50 8.65
CA ALA A 233 4.05 10.01 9.51
C ALA A 233 3.80 9.64 10.98
N GLY A 234 4.88 9.46 11.75
CA GLY A 234 4.83 8.98 13.14
C GLY A 234 4.08 9.89 14.12
N ASN A 235 3.91 11.15 13.78
CA ASN A 235 3.18 12.16 14.58
C ASN A 235 1.76 12.45 14.07
N SER A 236 1.26 11.77 13.04
CA SER A 236 -0.02 12.07 12.37
C SER A 236 -1.16 11.14 12.82
N THR A 237 -1.41 11.04 14.13
CA THR A 237 -2.36 10.07 14.71
C THR A 237 -3.81 10.30 14.28
N GLN A 238 -4.27 11.55 14.15
CA GLN A 238 -5.62 11.87 13.69
C GLN A 238 -5.79 11.47 12.22
N LEU A 239 -4.82 11.80 11.37
CA LEU A 239 -4.84 11.44 9.96
C LEU A 239 -4.77 9.92 9.79
N ASN A 240 -3.93 9.24 10.59
CA ASN A 240 -3.85 7.78 10.63
C ASN A 240 -5.21 7.15 10.93
N THR A 241 -5.91 7.67 11.95
CA THR A 241 -7.25 7.20 12.32
C THR A 241 -8.24 7.40 11.19
N ALA A 242 -8.29 8.59 10.57
CA ALA A 242 -9.19 8.86 9.45
C ALA A 242 -8.96 7.90 8.27
N PHE A 243 -7.70 7.72 7.86
CA PHE A 243 -7.36 6.81 6.76
C PHE A 243 -7.66 5.34 7.09
N ARG A 244 -7.41 4.90 8.32
CA ARG A 244 -7.76 3.55 8.77
C ARG A 244 -9.25 3.30 8.64
N TRP A 245 -10.10 4.24 9.07
CA TRP A 245 -11.54 4.09 8.97
C TRP A 245 -12.05 4.18 7.53
N ILE A 246 -11.40 4.94 6.65
CA ILE A 246 -11.73 4.92 5.21
C ILE A 246 -11.45 3.54 4.61
N ILE A 247 -10.28 2.95 4.87
CA ILE A 247 -9.94 1.61 4.39
C ILE A 247 -10.90 0.56 4.97
N ASN A 248 -11.17 0.63 6.28
CA ASN A 248 -12.11 -0.28 6.93
C ASN A 248 -13.55 -0.15 6.37
N ALA A 249 -13.98 1.06 5.99
CA ALA A 249 -15.30 1.27 5.41
C ALA A 249 -15.50 0.52 4.09
N LEU A 250 -14.47 0.48 3.23
CA LEU A 250 -14.54 -0.29 1.98
C LEU A 250 -14.65 -1.79 2.24
N LYS A 251 -13.91 -2.30 3.24
CA LYS A 251 -13.97 -3.69 3.69
C LYS A 251 -15.33 -4.02 4.35
N LEU A 252 -15.86 -3.09 5.16
CA LEU A 252 -17.15 -3.24 5.82
C LEU A 252 -18.30 -3.23 4.79
N ALA A 253 -18.19 -2.40 3.76
CA ALA A 253 -19.14 -2.43 2.65
C ALA A 253 -19.10 -3.79 1.94
N TYR A 254 -17.92 -4.34 1.69
CA TYR A 254 -17.78 -5.68 1.12
C TYR A 254 -18.40 -6.76 2.02
N SER A 255 -18.07 -6.79 3.30
CA SER A 255 -18.58 -7.81 4.24
C SER A 255 -20.11 -7.80 4.39
N ASN A 256 -20.77 -6.69 4.06
CA ASN A 256 -22.22 -6.58 4.09
C ASN A 256 -22.87 -6.68 2.70
N GLY A 257 -22.13 -7.00 1.65
CA GLY A 257 -22.67 -7.11 0.28
C GLY A 257 -23.12 -5.76 -0.31
N ILE A 258 -22.58 -4.65 0.21
CA ILE A 258 -22.92 -3.30 -0.28
C ILE A 258 -22.13 -3.03 -1.55
N THR A 259 -22.84 -2.80 -2.64
CA THR A 259 -22.35 -2.47 -3.98
C THR A 259 -23.14 -1.30 -4.55
N ALA A 260 -22.77 -0.76 -5.70
CA ALA A 260 -23.56 0.27 -6.38
C ALA A 260 -25.00 -0.16 -6.66
N GLN A 261 -25.23 -1.47 -6.87
CA GLN A 261 -26.56 -2.01 -7.13
C GLN A 261 -27.41 -2.19 -5.87
N THR A 262 -26.78 -2.41 -4.72
CA THR A 262 -27.49 -2.76 -3.48
C THR A 262 -27.51 -1.63 -2.44
N ILE A 263 -26.67 -0.61 -2.55
CA ILE A 263 -26.45 0.41 -1.52
C ILE A 263 -27.74 1.12 -1.09
N GLU A 264 -28.68 1.37 -2.02
CA GLU A 264 -29.94 2.03 -1.70
C GLU A 264 -30.83 1.20 -0.77
N THR A 265 -30.73 -0.13 -0.81
CA THR A 265 -31.50 -1.01 0.09
C THR A 265 -31.02 -0.91 1.55
N PHE A 266 -29.79 -0.44 1.77
CA PHE A 266 -29.20 -0.29 3.09
C PHE A 266 -29.48 1.07 3.75
N THR A 267 -30.06 2.04 3.01
CA THR A 267 -30.37 3.37 3.56
C THR A 267 -31.43 3.33 4.68
N SER A 268 -32.26 2.30 4.71
CA SER A 268 -33.26 2.05 5.76
C SER A 268 -32.79 1.03 6.83
N SER A 269 -31.49 0.66 6.84
CA SER A 269 -30.93 -0.30 7.77
C SER A 269 -31.09 0.16 9.23
N ARG A 270 -31.41 -0.78 10.11
CA ARG A 270 -31.46 -0.56 11.58
C ARG A 270 -30.12 -0.86 12.26
N SER A 271 -29.16 -1.40 11.54
CA SER A 271 -27.81 -1.65 12.06
C SER A 271 -27.08 -0.32 12.28
N THR A 272 -26.67 -0.05 13.51
CA THR A 272 -25.85 1.14 13.85
C THR A 272 -24.59 1.21 13.00
N SER A 273 -23.93 0.08 12.78
CA SER A 273 -22.71 0.00 11.96
C SER A 273 -22.98 0.43 10.51
N ILE A 274 -24.10 0.00 9.91
CA ILE A 274 -24.46 0.39 8.54
C ILE A 274 -24.92 1.85 8.49
N GLN A 275 -25.67 2.32 9.49
CA GLN A 275 -26.07 3.74 9.56
C GLN A 275 -24.85 4.68 9.65
N ASN A 276 -23.87 4.31 10.47
CA ASN A 276 -22.62 5.06 10.58
C ASN A 276 -21.81 4.98 9.27
N LEU A 277 -21.71 3.78 8.68
CA LEU A 277 -21.00 3.57 7.41
C LEU A 277 -21.54 4.46 6.29
N LEU A 278 -22.85 4.46 6.11
CA LEU A 278 -23.52 5.22 5.04
C LEU A 278 -23.74 6.71 5.37
N GLY A 279 -23.25 7.18 6.53
CA GLY A 279 -23.37 8.58 6.92
C GLY A 279 -24.80 9.01 7.35
N ILE A 280 -25.71 8.07 7.55
CA ILE A 280 -27.06 8.37 8.08
C ILE A 280 -26.92 9.00 9.47
N ASN A 281 -26.02 8.46 10.30
CA ASN A 281 -25.53 9.11 11.51
C ASN A 281 -24.25 9.90 11.18
N GLN A 282 -24.41 11.17 10.80
CA GLN A 282 -23.35 12.00 10.24
C GLN A 282 -22.15 12.24 11.18
N LYS A 283 -22.34 12.18 12.50
CA LYS A 283 -21.31 12.55 13.50
C LYS A 283 -20.02 11.75 13.38
N SER A 284 -20.10 10.47 13.04
CA SER A 284 -18.95 9.58 13.01
C SER A 284 -17.89 10.01 11.97
N TRP A 285 -18.31 10.30 10.75
CA TRP A 285 -17.39 10.77 9.70
C TRP A 285 -16.94 12.22 9.93
N MET A 286 -17.88 13.10 10.31
CA MET A 286 -17.59 14.51 10.56
C MET A 286 -16.58 14.71 11.70
N SER A 287 -16.57 13.86 12.73
CA SER A 287 -15.58 13.93 13.81
C SER A 287 -14.14 13.70 13.36
N MET A 288 -13.97 12.98 12.24
CA MET A 288 -12.68 12.77 11.60
C MET A 288 -12.37 13.78 10.49
N GLY A 289 -13.24 14.79 10.31
CA GLY A 289 -13.12 15.79 9.25
C GLY A 289 -13.52 15.27 7.86
N LEU A 290 -14.26 14.17 7.76
CA LEU A 290 -14.67 13.57 6.50
C LEU A 290 -16.12 13.92 6.15
N LEU A 291 -16.48 13.83 4.88
CA LEU A 291 -17.83 14.01 4.41
C LEU A 291 -18.73 12.84 4.84
N PRO A 292 -19.97 13.07 5.28
CA PRO A 292 -20.80 11.99 5.84
C PRO A 292 -21.20 10.93 4.80
N GLU A 293 -21.49 11.30 3.56
CA GLU A 293 -22.04 10.41 2.53
C GLU A 293 -20.98 9.86 1.57
N TRP A 294 -19.69 10.09 1.84
CA TRP A 294 -18.60 9.75 0.94
C TRP A 294 -18.58 8.26 0.54
N VAL A 295 -19.00 7.35 1.43
CA VAL A 295 -19.03 5.92 1.15
C VAL A 295 -20.00 5.61 0.01
N LYS A 296 -21.18 6.25 0.02
CA LYS A 296 -22.17 6.12 -1.04
C LYS A 296 -21.63 6.62 -2.37
N ASP A 297 -21.02 7.80 -2.37
CA ASP A 297 -20.44 8.40 -3.56
C ASP A 297 -19.32 7.54 -4.15
N TYR A 298 -18.42 7.05 -3.29
CA TYR A 298 -17.31 6.21 -3.73
C TYR A 298 -17.77 4.85 -4.25
N ILE A 299 -18.66 4.15 -3.54
CA ILE A 299 -19.15 2.83 -3.95
C ILE A 299 -19.89 2.90 -5.27
N ASN A 300 -20.71 3.91 -5.48
CA ASN A 300 -21.46 4.09 -6.75
C ASN A 300 -20.51 4.26 -7.96
N THR A 301 -19.33 4.84 -7.76
CA THR A 301 -18.39 5.11 -8.85
C THR A 301 -17.28 4.07 -8.96
N SER A 302 -16.86 3.51 -7.84
CA SER A 302 -15.64 2.71 -7.73
C SER A 302 -15.85 1.31 -7.13
N GLY A 303 -17.00 1.05 -6.52
CA GLY A 303 -17.31 -0.23 -5.88
C GLY A 303 -16.69 -0.39 -4.49
N ASN A 304 -16.96 -1.52 -3.85
CA ASN A 304 -16.45 -1.88 -2.55
C ASN A 304 -15.02 -2.47 -2.62
N TYR A 305 -14.46 -2.86 -1.47
CA TYR A 305 -13.10 -3.38 -1.36
C TYR A 305 -12.79 -4.51 -2.34
N MET A 306 -13.64 -5.55 -2.42
CA MET A 306 -13.36 -6.71 -3.28
C MET A 306 -13.48 -6.37 -4.76
N GLN A 307 -14.39 -5.47 -5.14
CA GLN A 307 -14.47 -4.99 -6.52
C GLN A 307 -13.24 -4.19 -6.93
N VAL A 308 -12.65 -3.42 -5.99
CA VAL A 308 -11.36 -2.74 -6.20
C VAL A 308 -10.21 -3.74 -6.31
N MET A 309 -10.19 -4.76 -5.43
CA MET A 309 -9.19 -5.83 -5.47
C MET A 309 -9.24 -6.60 -6.79
N ASP A 310 -10.42 -7.07 -7.20
CA ASP A 310 -10.55 -7.95 -8.36
C ASP A 310 -10.12 -7.24 -9.65
N ARG A 311 -10.57 -5.99 -9.88
CA ARG A 311 -10.19 -5.29 -11.11
C ARG A 311 -8.72 -4.87 -11.20
N ASN A 312 -8.01 -4.76 -10.07
CA ASN A 312 -6.62 -4.28 -10.05
C ASN A 312 -5.57 -5.37 -9.84
N ILE A 313 -5.90 -6.40 -9.05
CA ILE A 313 -4.97 -7.47 -8.65
C ILE A 313 -5.56 -8.84 -8.97
N GLY A 314 -6.88 -9.00 -8.81
CA GLY A 314 -7.60 -10.26 -8.91
C GLY A 314 -7.69 -10.84 -10.33
N LYS A 315 -8.54 -11.83 -10.48
CA LYS A 315 -8.73 -12.59 -11.74
C LYS A 315 -9.19 -11.73 -12.91
N SER A 316 -9.93 -10.65 -12.64
CA SER A 316 -10.40 -9.71 -13.69
C SER A 316 -9.34 -8.67 -14.08
N SER A 317 -8.19 -8.64 -13.40
CA SER A 317 -7.09 -7.71 -13.66
C SER A 317 -6.11 -8.25 -14.71
N LYS A 318 -5.15 -7.41 -15.11
CA LYS A 318 -4.01 -7.84 -15.94
C LYS A 318 -3.07 -8.81 -15.21
N LEU A 319 -3.09 -8.84 -13.89
CA LEU A 319 -2.26 -9.76 -13.10
C LEU A 319 -2.89 -11.16 -13.00
N GLU A 320 -4.23 -11.25 -13.10
CA GLU A 320 -4.99 -12.51 -13.05
C GLU A 320 -4.66 -13.39 -11.84
N ILE A 321 -4.43 -12.75 -10.67
CA ILE A 321 -4.02 -13.46 -9.46
C ILE A 321 -5.25 -14.00 -8.74
N ASP A 322 -5.20 -15.26 -8.32
CA ASP A 322 -6.17 -15.83 -7.39
C ASP A 322 -5.78 -15.48 -5.96
N ASN A 323 -6.62 -14.68 -5.29
CA ASN A 323 -6.33 -14.08 -3.97
C ASN A 323 -7.26 -14.57 -2.86
N PRO A 324 -7.42 -15.89 -2.60
CA PRO A 324 -8.31 -16.38 -1.56
C PRO A 324 -7.92 -15.89 -0.16
N GLN A 325 -6.66 -15.56 0.07
CA GLN A 325 -6.19 -14.97 1.33
C GLN A 325 -6.77 -13.58 1.61
N ASN A 326 -7.32 -12.89 0.60
CA ASN A 326 -7.96 -11.57 0.74
C ASN A 326 -9.48 -11.65 0.90
N GLU A 327 -10.02 -12.85 1.05
CA GLU A 327 -11.39 -13.07 1.48
C GLU A 327 -11.57 -12.83 2.99
N LEU A 328 -12.83 -12.68 3.40
CA LEU A 328 -13.19 -12.59 4.81
C LEU A 328 -12.79 -13.87 5.56
N ILE A 329 -12.54 -13.78 6.86
CA ILE A 329 -12.22 -14.94 7.70
C ILE A 329 -13.31 -16.00 7.62
N GLU A 330 -14.58 -15.61 7.64
CA GLU A 330 -15.71 -16.52 7.50
C GLU A 330 -15.72 -17.29 6.16
N ASN A 331 -15.07 -16.77 5.13
CA ASN A 331 -14.90 -17.37 3.82
C ASN A 331 -13.53 -18.07 3.66
N GLY A 332 -12.78 -18.23 4.76
CA GLY A 332 -11.47 -18.89 4.75
C GLY A 332 -10.28 -17.98 4.38
N GLY A 333 -10.49 -16.69 4.27
CA GLY A 333 -9.42 -15.72 4.04
C GLY A 333 -8.78 -15.19 5.33
N LEU A 334 -8.05 -14.07 5.23
CA LEU A 334 -7.36 -13.42 6.34
C LEU A 334 -7.92 -12.03 6.66
N LEU A 335 -8.95 -11.58 5.93
CA LEU A 335 -9.48 -10.23 6.07
C LEU A 335 -10.37 -10.12 7.31
N VAL A 336 -9.95 -9.25 8.23
CA VAL A 336 -10.74 -8.85 9.41
C VAL A 336 -11.37 -7.49 9.16
N VAL A 337 -12.63 -7.34 9.55
CA VAL A 337 -13.39 -6.11 9.38
C VAL A 337 -13.92 -5.65 10.73
N GLN A 338 -13.70 -4.37 11.05
CA GLN A 338 -14.22 -3.78 12.28
C GLN A 338 -15.63 -3.19 12.04
N PRO A 339 -16.62 -3.51 12.91
CA PRO A 339 -17.91 -2.81 12.86
C PRO A 339 -17.70 -1.32 13.18
N PHE A 340 -18.44 -0.45 12.49
CA PHE A 340 -18.36 1.00 12.69
C PHE A 340 -19.41 1.44 13.70
N ILE A 341 -19.09 1.34 14.98
CA ILE A 341 -19.99 1.65 16.12
C ILE A 341 -19.55 2.91 16.86
#